data_7403a5c0ab379505651c2541df50e30f
#
_entry.id   7403a5c0ab379505651c2541df50e30f
#
_cell.length_a   1.000
_cell.length_b   1.000
_cell.length_c   1.000
_cell.angle_alpha   90.00
_cell.angle_beta   90.00
_cell.angle_gamma   90.00
#
_symmetry.space_group_name_H-M   'P 1'
#
loop_
_entity.id
_entity.type
_entity.pdbx_description
1 polymer ?
#
loop_
_entity_poly.entity_id
_entity_poly.type
_entity_poly.pdbx_seq_one_letter_code
_entity_poly.pdbx_strand_id
1 'polypeptide(L)'
;MISRNFINYAVVLLFKDKKDHLFSFCLFALIIFVLSSVLFISGSIQHDLISLVKDRSSIVISAFRAGKNDLMHPGYIYDISKIDGVADVRGVVDGEYYFVQKRVWFHLYEDDSLKEDEMIVGEGVKAAMNELYYDESFNFLTEERMIPVKILKTMPKQSGLVSNNAIFLHPNTLRAILNL
;
A
#
# COMPACT_ATOMS: atom_id res chain seq x y z
N MET A 1 -1.69 58.03 8.16
CA MET A 1 -2.90 58.16 9.03
C MET A 1 -4.13 57.97 8.14
N ILE A 2 -4.79 56.80 8.15
CA ILE A 2 -5.98 56.54 7.30
C ILE A 2 -7.15 57.35 7.90
N SER A 3 -7.76 58.19 7.08
CA SER A 3 -8.88 59.07 7.53
C SER A 3 -10.08 58.18 7.95
N ARG A 4 -10.67 58.45 9.09
CA ARG A 4 -11.87 57.79 9.63
C ARG A 4 -13.02 57.79 8.62
N ASN A 5 -13.09 58.83 7.76
CA ASN A 5 -14.08 58.96 6.70
C ASN A 5 -13.82 57.94 5.57
N PHE A 6 -12.56 57.61 5.29
CA PHE A 6 -12.22 56.61 4.29
C PHE A 6 -12.67 55.19 4.71
N ILE A 7 -12.46 54.85 5.99
CA ILE A 7 -12.92 53.57 6.54
C ILE A 7 -14.45 53.46 6.47
N ASN A 8 -15.16 54.51 6.89
CA ASN A 8 -16.62 54.48 6.84
C ASN A 8 -17.14 54.38 5.40
N TYR A 9 -16.51 55.03 4.44
CA TYR A 9 -16.88 54.94 3.02
C TYR A 9 -16.63 53.53 2.48
N ALA A 10 -15.51 52.95 2.78
CA ALA A 10 -15.15 51.57 2.38
C ALA A 10 -16.15 50.55 2.95
N VAL A 11 -16.56 50.71 4.22
CA VAL A 11 -17.56 49.85 4.86
C VAL A 11 -18.91 49.94 4.19
N VAL A 12 -19.38 51.17 3.88
CA VAL A 12 -20.66 51.37 3.19
C VAL A 12 -20.65 50.78 1.78
N LEU A 13 -19.51 50.89 1.06
CA LEU A 13 -19.33 50.31 -0.27
C LEU A 13 -19.38 48.77 -0.22
N LEU A 14 -18.72 48.16 0.77
CA LEU A 14 -18.76 46.73 1.03
C LEU A 14 -20.19 46.22 1.27
N PHE A 15 -21.00 46.94 2.04
CA PHE A 15 -22.40 46.56 2.29
C PHE A 15 -23.32 46.79 1.10
N LYS A 16 -23.02 47.74 0.24
CA LYS A 16 -23.83 48.03 -0.97
C LYS A 16 -23.70 46.90 -2.00
N ASP A 17 -22.47 46.42 -2.23
CA ASP A 17 -22.17 45.42 -3.25
C ASP A 17 -21.91 44.03 -2.63
N LYS A 18 -22.58 43.74 -1.52
CA LYS A 18 -22.37 42.51 -0.72
C LYS A 18 -22.53 41.21 -1.50
N LYS A 19 -23.38 41.19 -2.54
CA LYS A 19 -23.59 39.97 -3.36
C LYS A 19 -22.36 39.69 -4.21
N ASP A 20 -21.75 40.70 -4.80
CA ASP A 20 -20.58 40.55 -5.66
C ASP A 20 -19.33 40.21 -4.85
N HIS A 21 -19.22 40.82 -3.66
CA HIS A 21 -18.15 40.46 -2.71
C HIS A 21 -18.30 39.03 -2.17
N LEU A 22 -19.53 38.59 -1.87
CA LEU A 22 -19.80 37.23 -1.44
C LEU A 22 -19.46 36.22 -2.54
N PHE A 23 -19.88 36.54 -3.79
CA PHE A 23 -19.57 35.70 -4.94
C PHE A 23 -18.06 35.58 -5.16
N SER A 24 -17.33 36.68 -5.12
CA SER A 24 -15.88 36.71 -5.26
C SER A 24 -15.20 35.93 -4.14
N PHE A 25 -15.66 36.06 -2.88
CA PHE A 25 -15.16 35.32 -1.75
C PHE A 25 -15.37 33.80 -1.93
N CYS A 26 -16.57 33.38 -2.35
CA CYS A 26 -16.85 31.97 -2.62
C CYS A 26 -15.97 31.41 -3.74
N LEU A 27 -15.73 32.20 -4.79
CA LEU A 27 -14.84 31.81 -5.90
C LEU A 27 -13.41 31.59 -5.41
N PHE A 28 -12.85 32.54 -4.64
CA PHE A 28 -11.51 32.40 -4.07
C PHE A 28 -11.42 31.22 -3.09
N ALA A 29 -12.43 31.04 -2.24
CA ALA A 29 -12.46 29.90 -1.32
C ALA A 29 -12.48 28.57 -2.09
N LEU A 30 -13.22 28.46 -3.17
CA LEU A 30 -13.25 27.28 -4.03
C LEU A 30 -11.90 27.01 -4.68
N ILE A 31 -11.24 28.06 -5.23
CA ILE A 31 -9.90 27.92 -5.81
C ILE A 31 -8.89 27.43 -4.77
N ILE A 32 -8.88 28.03 -3.58
CA ILE A 32 -7.99 27.62 -2.49
C ILE A 32 -8.28 26.18 -2.07
N PHE A 33 -9.55 25.80 -1.97
CA PHE A 33 -9.96 24.43 -1.64
C PHE A 33 -9.44 23.42 -2.67
N VAL A 34 -9.60 23.69 -3.95
CA VAL A 34 -9.11 22.80 -5.03
C VAL A 34 -7.59 22.68 -4.98
N LEU A 35 -6.88 23.80 -4.88
CA LEU A 35 -5.41 23.79 -4.81
C LEU A 35 -4.92 23.02 -3.57
N SER A 36 -5.53 23.25 -2.41
CA SER A 36 -5.18 22.54 -1.18
C SER A 36 -5.43 21.03 -1.31
N SER A 37 -6.56 20.65 -1.92
CA SER A 37 -6.89 19.24 -2.14
C SER A 37 -5.84 18.55 -3.01
N VAL A 38 -5.40 19.19 -4.09
CA VAL A 38 -4.34 18.64 -4.97
C VAL A 38 -3.03 18.49 -4.22
N LEU A 39 -2.64 19.47 -3.40
CA LEU A 39 -1.41 19.41 -2.61
C LEU A 39 -1.48 18.29 -1.56
N PHE A 40 -2.61 18.12 -0.88
CA PHE A 40 -2.79 17.04 0.10
C PHE A 40 -2.73 15.66 -0.55
N ILE A 41 -3.39 15.47 -1.68
CA ILE A 41 -3.37 14.20 -2.43
C ILE A 41 -1.94 13.90 -2.89
N SER A 42 -1.26 14.88 -3.49
CA SER A 42 0.13 14.73 -3.96
C SER A 42 1.07 14.39 -2.80
N GLY A 43 0.97 15.09 -1.67
CA GLY A 43 1.77 14.83 -0.49
C GLY A 43 1.52 13.45 0.12
N SER A 44 0.27 13.01 0.17
CA SER A 44 -0.07 11.66 0.65
C SER A 44 0.54 10.57 -0.22
N ILE A 45 0.37 10.68 -1.55
CA ILE A 45 0.95 9.70 -2.50
C ILE A 45 2.47 9.68 -2.39
N GLN A 46 3.11 10.85 -2.31
CA GLN A 46 4.57 10.92 -2.18
C GLN A 46 5.06 10.28 -0.88
N HIS A 47 4.39 10.53 0.23
CA HIS A 47 4.73 9.92 1.52
C HIS A 47 4.59 8.40 1.48
N ASP A 48 3.50 7.88 0.90
CA ASP A 48 3.27 6.45 0.78
C ASP A 48 4.31 5.78 -0.14
N LEU A 49 4.67 6.42 -1.26
CA LEU A 49 5.72 5.93 -2.16
C LEU A 49 7.10 5.91 -1.48
N ILE A 50 7.46 6.96 -0.75
CA ILE A 50 8.74 7.02 -0.02
C ILE A 50 8.81 5.94 1.05
N SER A 51 7.73 5.70 1.80
CA SER A 51 7.70 4.65 2.81
C SER A 51 7.85 3.26 2.19
N LEU A 52 7.16 3.00 1.06
CA LEU A 52 7.27 1.74 0.33
C LEU A 52 8.68 1.48 -0.22
N VAL A 53 9.37 2.53 -0.68
CA VAL A 53 10.74 2.40 -1.21
C VAL A 53 11.77 2.25 -0.08
N LYS A 54 11.52 2.87 1.07
CA LYS A 54 12.46 2.83 2.21
C LYS A 54 12.53 1.45 2.88
N ASP A 55 11.42 0.71 2.85
CA ASP A 55 11.33 -0.63 3.45
C ASP A 55 11.66 -1.76 2.46
N ARG A 56 11.90 -1.43 1.18
CA ARG A 56 12.28 -2.41 0.16
C ARG A 56 13.75 -2.28 -0.23
N SER A 57 14.31 -3.41 -0.67
CA SER A 57 15.65 -3.44 -1.29
C SER A 57 15.73 -2.42 -2.43
N SER A 58 16.84 -1.71 -2.51
CA SER A 58 17.07 -0.67 -3.53
C SER A 58 16.98 -1.22 -4.96
N ILE A 59 17.29 -2.50 -5.15
CA ILE A 59 17.25 -3.20 -6.45
C ILE A 59 16.56 -4.55 -6.24
N VAL A 60 15.54 -4.84 -7.04
CA VAL A 60 14.90 -6.15 -7.11
C VAL A 60 15.21 -6.75 -8.47
N ILE A 61 15.79 -7.95 -8.46
CA ILE A 61 16.13 -8.72 -9.67
C ILE A 61 15.17 -9.91 -9.71
N SER A 62 14.41 -10.04 -10.80
CA SER A 62 13.47 -11.14 -11.02
C SER A 62 13.78 -11.86 -12.32
N ALA A 63 13.61 -13.17 -12.33
CA ALA A 63 13.71 -13.95 -13.55
C ALA A 63 12.34 -14.03 -14.23
N PHE A 64 12.32 -13.88 -15.55
CA PHE A 64 11.12 -14.05 -16.36
C PHE A 64 11.33 -15.12 -17.42
N ARG A 65 10.39 -16.04 -17.50
CA ARG A 65 10.35 -17.03 -18.57
C ARG A 65 8.98 -17.01 -19.26
N ALA A 66 8.95 -16.79 -20.56
CA ALA A 66 7.73 -16.72 -21.35
C ALA A 66 6.68 -15.73 -20.80
N GLY A 67 7.13 -14.58 -20.25
CA GLY A 67 6.26 -13.53 -19.69
C GLY A 67 5.71 -13.79 -18.28
N LYS A 68 6.17 -14.86 -17.62
CA LYS A 68 5.84 -15.18 -16.23
C LYS A 68 7.06 -15.06 -15.34
N ASN A 69 6.85 -14.73 -14.07
CA ASN A 69 7.89 -14.80 -13.06
C ASN A 69 8.37 -16.25 -12.96
N ASP A 70 9.67 -16.45 -12.99
CA ASP A 70 10.33 -17.74 -12.84
C ASP A 70 11.26 -17.70 -11.63
N LEU A 71 11.50 -18.86 -11.05
CA LEU A 71 12.41 -18.98 -9.92
C LEU A 71 13.85 -18.75 -10.34
N MET A 72 14.54 -17.89 -9.62
CA MET A 72 15.98 -17.71 -9.79
C MET A 72 16.76 -18.83 -9.11
N HIS A 73 17.79 -19.34 -9.78
CA HIS A 73 18.68 -20.31 -9.15
C HIS A 73 19.42 -19.67 -7.98
N PRO A 74 19.48 -20.32 -6.78
CA PRO A 74 20.12 -19.75 -5.58
C PRO A 74 21.57 -19.33 -5.78
N GLY A 75 22.29 -19.91 -6.74
CA GLY A 75 23.66 -19.54 -7.09
C GLY A 75 23.86 -18.09 -7.50
N TYR A 76 22.82 -17.44 -8.04
CA TYR A 76 22.89 -16.02 -8.41
C TYR A 76 23.10 -15.10 -7.20
N ILE A 77 22.67 -15.49 -6.00
CA ILE A 77 22.92 -14.73 -4.75
C ILE A 77 24.43 -14.54 -4.57
N TYR A 78 25.20 -15.61 -4.76
CA TYR A 78 26.67 -15.57 -4.63
C TYR A 78 27.34 -14.73 -5.74
N ASP A 79 26.84 -14.83 -6.96
CA ASP A 79 27.42 -14.07 -8.08
C ASP A 79 27.12 -12.58 -7.96
N ILE A 80 25.90 -12.21 -7.53
CA ILE A 80 25.48 -10.81 -7.29
C ILE A 80 26.22 -10.22 -6.09
N SER A 81 26.45 -10.99 -5.04
CA SER A 81 27.18 -10.50 -3.86
C SER A 81 28.63 -10.11 -4.12
N LYS A 82 29.22 -10.56 -5.24
CA LYS A 82 30.59 -10.21 -5.65
C LYS A 82 30.67 -8.92 -6.47
N ILE A 83 29.55 -8.34 -6.85
CA ILE A 83 29.54 -7.11 -7.66
C ILE A 83 29.94 -5.94 -6.76
N ASP A 84 30.92 -5.15 -7.20
CA ASP A 84 31.36 -3.95 -6.49
C ASP A 84 30.18 -2.98 -6.28
N GLY A 85 30.01 -2.54 -5.03
CA GLY A 85 28.92 -1.63 -4.63
C GLY A 85 27.67 -2.34 -4.11
N VAL A 86 27.61 -3.67 -4.13
CA VAL A 86 26.55 -4.45 -3.50
C VAL A 86 26.90 -4.67 -2.03
N ALA A 87 26.08 -4.13 -1.13
CA ALA A 87 26.29 -4.24 0.32
C ALA A 87 25.71 -5.52 0.90
N ASP A 88 24.56 -5.95 0.41
CA ASP A 88 23.85 -7.15 0.88
C ASP A 88 22.95 -7.70 -0.23
N VAL A 89 22.80 -9.02 -0.28
CA VAL A 89 21.93 -9.72 -1.25
C VAL A 89 21.10 -10.77 -0.51
N ARG A 90 19.81 -10.72 -0.67
CA ARG A 90 18.89 -11.69 -0.10
C ARG A 90 17.96 -12.24 -1.18
N GLY A 91 17.78 -13.56 -1.17
CA GLY A 91 16.72 -14.20 -1.95
C GLY A 91 15.39 -13.99 -1.24
N VAL A 92 14.40 -13.52 -1.96
CA VAL A 92 13.02 -13.30 -1.47
C VAL A 92 12.08 -14.12 -2.34
N VAL A 93 11.15 -14.82 -1.69
CA VAL A 93 10.06 -15.51 -2.38
C VAL A 93 8.81 -14.64 -2.30
N ASP A 94 8.22 -14.36 -3.44
CA ASP A 94 6.91 -13.74 -3.55
C ASP A 94 6.03 -14.55 -4.50
N GLY A 95 4.72 -14.37 -4.38
CA GLY A 95 3.78 -15.09 -5.22
C GLY A 95 2.37 -14.51 -5.16
N GLU A 96 1.48 -15.18 -5.84
CA GLU A 96 0.08 -14.81 -5.88
C GLU A 96 -0.80 -16.00 -5.53
N TYR A 97 -1.87 -15.74 -4.78
CA TYR A 97 -2.87 -16.72 -4.44
C TYR A 97 -4.25 -16.26 -4.93
N TYR A 98 -4.89 -17.09 -5.76
CA TYR A 98 -6.24 -16.80 -6.24
C TYR A 98 -7.30 -17.28 -5.25
N PHE A 99 -8.00 -16.36 -4.64
CA PHE A 99 -9.10 -16.67 -3.74
C PHE A 99 -10.41 -16.85 -4.53
N VAL A 100 -10.74 -18.10 -4.82
CA VAL A 100 -11.81 -18.50 -5.74
C VAL A 100 -13.17 -17.95 -5.31
N GLN A 101 -13.49 -17.99 -4.00
CA GLN A 101 -14.80 -17.60 -3.47
C GLN A 101 -15.13 -16.14 -3.74
N LYS A 102 -14.12 -15.26 -3.75
CA LYS A 102 -14.26 -13.82 -4.00
C LYS A 102 -13.73 -13.37 -5.34
N ARG A 103 -13.11 -14.29 -6.11
CA ARG A 103 -12.48 -14.00 -7.41
C ARG A 103 -11.46 -12.87 -7.34
N VAL A 104 -10.64 -12.84 -6.29
CA VAL A 104 -9.61 -11.84 -6.07
C VAL A 104 -8.25 -12.50 -5.95
N TRP A 105 -7.20 -11.76 -6.35
CA TRP A 105 -5.82 -12.16 -6.17
C TRP A 105 -5.26 -11.53 -4.90
N PHE A 106 -4.59 -12.33 -4.09
CA PHE A 106 -3.79 -11.89 -2.96
C PHE A 106 -2.33 -12.01 -3.31
N HIS A 107 -1.54 -10.99 -2.99
CA HIS A 107 -0.10 -11.00 -3.14
C HIS A 107 0.54 -11.56 -1.86
N LEU A 108 1.34 -12.59 -2.03
CA LEU A 108 2.00 -13.27 -0.91
C LEU A 108 3.45 -12.81 -0.81
N TYR A 109 3.88 -12.44 0.38
CA TYR A 109 5.23 -11.99 0.69
C TYR A 109 5.80 -12.78 1.86
N GLU A 110 7.11 -13.00 1.87
CA GLU A 110 7.77 -13.60 3.02
C GLU A 110 8.03 -12.60 4.14
N ASP A 111 7.93 -13.08 5.38
CA ASP A 111 8.32 -12.37 6.59
C ASP A 111 8.91 -13.35 7.59
N ASP A 112 10.24 -13.28 7.78
CA ASP A 112 11.00 -14.15 8.67
C ASP A 112 10.66 -13.95 10.17
N SER A 113 9.96 -12.88 10.52
CA SER A 113 9.57 -12.58 11.90
C SER A 113 8.33 -13.37 12.36
N LEU A 114 7.60 -13.99 11.42
CA LEU A 114 6.40 -14.77 11.69
C LEU A 114 6.73 -16.23 12.00
N LYS A 115 5.81 -16.91 12.67
CA LYS A 115 5.85 -18.38 12.79
C LYS A 115 5.17 -19.03 11.59
N GLU A 116 5.45 -20.32 11.39
CA GLU A 116 4.91 -21.08 10.25
C GLU A 116 3.37 -21.15 10.21
N ASP A 117 2.70 -21.00 11.35
CA ASP A 117 1.24 -21.03 11.46
C ASP A 117 0.62 -19.62 11.55
N GLU A 118 1.40 -18.57 11.38
CA GLU A 118 0.96 -17.18 11.53
C GLU A 118 1.05 -16.40 10.22
N MET A 119 0.12 -15.42 10.03
CA MET A 119 0.17 -14.49 8.92
C MET A 119 -0.28 -13.08 9.34
N ILE A 120 0.24 -12.10 8.61
CA ILE A 120 -0.24 -10.71 8.66
C ILE A 120 -0.98 -10.43 7.36
N VAL A 121 -2.17 -9.86 7.45
CA VAL A 121 -3.02 -9.62 6.28
C VAL A 121 -3.31 -8.13 6.11
N GLY A 122 -3.44 -7.69 4.87
CA GLY A 122 -3.94 -6.37 4.54
C GLY A 122 -5.44 -6.23 4.83
N GLU A 123 -5.91 -5.00 4.96
CA GLU A 123 -7.33 -4.72 5.26
C GLU A 123 -8.29 -5.29 4.20
N GLY A 124 -7.93 -5.22 2.91
CA GLY A 124 -8.75 -5.79 1.84
C GLY A 124 -8.81 -7.31 1.88
N VAL A 125 -7.69 -7.96 2.25
CA VAL A 125 -7.66 -9.41 2.50
C VAL A 125 -8.57 -9.76 3.67
N LYS A 126 -8.44 -9.04 4.80
CA LYS A 126 -9.26 -9.27 5.99
C LYS A 126 -10.75 -9.08 5.68
N ALA A 127 -11.11 -8.02 4.95
CA ALA A 127 -12.49 -7.79 4.53
C ALA A 127 -13.04 -8.95 3.67
N ALA A 128 -12.27 -9.42 2.69
CA ALA A 128 -12.66 -10.53 1.84
C ALA A 128 -12.81 -11.85 2.62
N MET A 129 -11.97 -12.06 3.64
CA MET A 129 -12.04 -13.23 4.51
C MET A 129 -13.20 -13.17 5.50
N ASN A 130 -13.42 -12.02 6.16
CA ASN A 130 -14.48 -11.85 7.16
C ASN A 130 -15.89 -12.07 6.59
N GLU A 131 -16.13 -11.69 5.36
CA GLU A 131 -17.41 -11.96 4.69
C GLU A 131 -17.73 -13.46 4.60
N LEU A 132 -16.73 -14.33 4.81
CA LEU A 132 -16.85 -15.79 4.79
C LEU A 132 -16.55 -16.42 6.17
N TYR A 133 -16.58 -15.62 7.25
CA TYR A 133 -16.37 -16.06 8.63
C TYR A 133 -14.95 -16.58 8.93
N TYR A 134 -13.93 -16.16 8.16
CA TYR A 134 -12.53 -16.46 8.44
C TYR A 134 -11.92 -15.37 9.33
N ASP A 135 -12.36 -15.27 10.58
CA ASP A 135 -11.94 -14.18 11.48
C ASP A 135 -10.55 -14.40 12.09
N GLU A 136 -10.23 -15.64 12.44
CA GLU A 136 -9.01 -15.98 13.18
C GLU A 136 -8.02 -16.82 12.38
N SER A 137 -8.48 -17.60 11.42
CA SER A 137 -7.64 -18.48 10.61
C SER A 137 -8.16 -18.61 9.21
N PHE A 138 -7.27 -18.88 8.28
CA PHE A 138 -7.59 -19.11 6.88
C PHE A 138 -6.89 -20.39 6.40
N ASN A 139 -7.59 -21.18 5.59
CA ASN A 139 -7.06 -22.40 5.00
C ASN A 139 -6.69 -22.13 3.54
N PHE A 140 -5.39 -22.09 3.27
CA PHE A 140 -4.90 -22.05 1.89
C PHE A 140 -5.13 -23.42 1.24
N LEU A 141 -5.79 -23.41 0.11
CA LEU A 141 -6.03 -24.62 -0.69
C LEU A 141 -4.90 -24.73 -1.72
N THR A 142 -4.06 -25.74 -1.59
CA THR A 142 -3.05 -26.12 -2.58
C THR A 142 -3.53 -27.36 -3.36
N GLU A 143 -2.79 -27.76 -4.38
CA GLU A 143 -3.15 -28.98 -5.15
C GLU A 143 -3.14 -30.25 -4.31
N GLU A 144 -2.28 -30.31 -3.28
CA GLU A 144 -2.09 -31.52 -2.48
C GLU A 144 -2.79 -31.50 -1.12
N ARG A 145 -2.93 -30.31 -0.51
CA ARG A 145 -3.40 -30.19 0.89
C ARG A 145 -4.00 -28.83 1.20
N MET A 146 -4.69 -28.77 2.33
CA MET A 146 -5.05 -27.52 2.98
C MET A 146 -4.00 -27.12 4.00
N ILE A 147 -3.57 -25.87 3.99
CA ILE A 147 -2.60 -25.30 4.92
C ILE A 147 -3.33 -24.29 5.80
N PRO A 148 -3.62 -24.61 7.07
CA PRO A 148 -4.25 -23.68 7.99
C PRO A 148 -3.22 -22.66 8.49
N VAL A 149 -3.55 -21.38 8.44
CA VAL A 149 -2.72 -20.29 8.93
C VAL A 149 -3.57 -19.32 9.74
N LYS A 150 -3.06 -18.91 10.91
CA LYS A 150 -3.75 -17.98 11.82
C LYS A 150 -3.47 -16.53 11.43
N ILE A 151 -4.49 -15.70 11.49
CA ILE A 151 -4.35 -14.26 11.31
C ILE A 151 -3.84 -13.65 12.64
N LEU A 152 -2.57 -13.31 12.68
CA LEU A 152 -1.94 -12.68 13.85
C LEU A 152 -2.34 -11.21 13.96
N LYS A 153 -2.33 -10.50 12.83
CA LYS A 153 -2.55 -9.05 12.79
C LYS A 153 -3.07 -8.62 11.44
N THR A 154 -3.89 -7.58 11.44
CA THR A 154 -4.30 -6.87 10.22
C THR A 154 -3.47 -5.60 10.09
N MET A 155 -2.92 -5.34 8.91
CA MET A 155 -2.22 -4.09 8.63
C MET A 155 -3.21 -2.91 8.66
N PRO A 156 -2.85 -1.76 9.24
CA PRO A 156 -3.72 -0.60 9.25
C PRO A 156 -3.94 -0.07 7.82
N LYS A 157 -5.10 0.53 7.58
CA LYS A 157 -5.46 1.15 6.28
C LYS A 157 -4.43 2.14 5.72
N GLN A 158 -3.63 2.71 6.60
CA GLN A 158 -2.58 3.67 6.26
C GLN A 158 -1.33 3.04 5.63
N SER A 159 -1.26 1.71 5.54
CA SER A 159 -0.09 0.99 4.99
C SER A 159 0.03 1.06 3.47
N GLY A 160 -0.83 1.81 2.79
CA GLY A 160 -0.77 2.05 1.35
C GLY A 160 -1.65 1.11 0.50
N LEU A 161 -1.84 1.47 -0.77
CA LEU A 161 -2.69 0.73 -1.71
C LEU A 161 -2.16 -0.67 -2.02
N VAL A 162 -0.84 -0.85 -2.02
CA VAL A 162 -0.19 -2.13 -2.37
C VAL A 162 -0.37 -3.16 -1.25
N SER A 163 -0.38 -2.73 0.01
CA SER A 163 -0.53 -3.63 1.17
C SER A 163 -1.96 -4.08 1.41
N ASN A 164 -2.95 -3.46 0.75
CA ASN A 164 -4.36 -3.78 0.96
C ASN A 164 -4.68 -5.25 0.65
N ASN A 165 -4.11 -5.80 -0.43
CA ASN A 165 -4.28 -7.19 -0.87
C ASN A 165 -3.06 -8.06 -0.57
N ALA A 166 -2.18 -7.62 0.33
CA ALA A 166 -0.97 -8.34 0.70
C ALA A 166 -1.21 -9.30 1.88
N ILE A 167 -0.55 -10.44 1.82
CA ILE A 167 -0.45 -11.41 2.91
C ILE A 167 1.04 -11.67 3.16
N PHE A 168 1.47 -11.53 4.41
CA PHE A 168 2.82 -11.84 4.84
C PHE A 168 2.81 -13.17 5.58
N LEU A 169 3.72 -14.06 5.20
CA LEU A 169 3.81 -15.43 5.66
C LEU A 169 5.26 -15.80 6.00
N HIS A 170 5.43 -16.75 6.89
CA HIS A 170 6.74 -17.36 7.09
C HIS A 170 7.25 -18.01 5.79
N PRO A 171 8.56 -17.92 5.45
CA PRO A 171 9.10 -18.45 4.19
C PRO A 171 8.75 -19.91 3.91
N ASN A 172 8.80 -20.78 4.93
CA ASN A 172 8.47 -22.19 4.75
C ASN A 172 7.00 -22.42 4.38
N THR A 173 6.09 -21.65 5.01
CA THR A 173 4.65 -21.70 4.72
C THR A 173 4.36 -21.17 3.33
N LEU A 174 5.02 -20.07 2.95
CA LEU A 174 4.89 -19.49 1.63
C LEU A 174 5.32 -20.47 0.54
N ARG A 175 6.49 -21.11 0.69
CA ARG A 175 6.95 -22.15 -0.24
C ARG A 175 5.99 -23.32 -0.33
N ALA A 176 5.45 -23.76 0.82
CA ALA A 176 4.46 -24.84 0.84
C ALA A 176 3.15 -24.49 0.12
N ILE A 177 2.71 -23.22 0.17
CA ILE A 177 1.53 -22.73 -0.54
C ILE A 177 1.78 -22.64 -2.04
N LEU A 178 2.99 -22.22 -2.43
CA LEU A 178 3.38 -22.07 -3.84
C LEU A 178 3.89 -23.35 -4.50
N ASN A 179 3.97 -24.48 -3.75
CA ASN A 179 4.52 -25.77 -4.19
C ASN A 179 5.99 -25.65 -4.68
N LEU A 180 6.85 -24.96 -3.89
CA LEU A 180 8.26 -24.69 -4.18
C LEU A 180 9.19 -25.56 -3.32
#